data_266ee44b8d94c1303121c8f5eb657c13
#
_entry.id   266ee44b8d94c1303121c8f5eb657c13
#
_cell.length_a   1.000
_cell.length_b   1.000
_cell.length_c   1.000
_cell.angle_alpha   90.00
_cell.angle_beta   90.00
_cell.angle_gamma   90.00
#
_symmetry.space_group_name_H-M   'P 1'
#
loop_
_entity.id
_entity.type
_entity.pdbx_description
1 polymer ?
#
loop_
_entity_poly.entity_id
_entity_poly.type
_entity_poly.pdbx_seq_one_letter_code
_entity_poly.pdbx_strand_id
1 'polypeptide(L)'
;TGIVMCILALFVIFGCLWIGVRLRRYGVCGALISLLVFSFSSYPLHLPAFIVAGICLLLACGIGDVIGKYLILCVCLVVWLGGYTEKWTQEKDACRDWMNARILYRSGAYEAANRAYEKLYPSLRNKGTFLFEYGHSLHKSGRYDESFECLDRARLYSNDPMILNIMGKNCQALHEYKCAEAFFLI
;
A
#
# COMPACT_ATOMS: atom_id res chain seq x y z
N THR A 1 -3.34 -7.80 12.93
CA THR A 1 -3.84 -6.54 13.53
C THR A 1 -5.03 -5.97 12.76
N GLY A 2 -5.10 -6.05 11.40
CA GLY A 2 -6.18 -5.50 10.59
C GLY A 2 -7.58 -6.06 10.90
N ILE A 3 -7.69 -7.37 11.11
CA ILE A 3 -8.97 -8.05 11.38
C ILE A 3 -9.59 -7.59 12.71
N VAL A 4 -8.78 -7.44 13.76
CA VAL A 4 -9.25 -6.97 15.07
C VAL A 4 -9.80 -5.55 14.97
N MET A 5 -9.14 -4.68 14.20
CA MET A 5 -9.57 -3.30 13.99
C MET A 5 -10.87 -3.23 13.16
N CYS A 6 -11.05 -4.10 12.16
CA CYS A 6 -12.31 -4.20 11.42
C CYS A 6 -13.47 -4.64 12.33
N ILE A 7 -13.25 -5.63 13.21
CA ILE A 7 -14.27 -6.09 14.15
C ILE A 7 -14.66 -4.98 15.13
N LEU A 8 -13.67 -4.25 15.68
CA LEU A 8 -13.93 -3.11 16.57
C LEU A 8 -14.71 -2.00 15.86
N ALA A 9 -14.35 -1.66 14.63
CA ALA A 9 -15.06 -0.66 13.84
C ALA A 9 -16.52 -1.06 13.57
N LEU A 10 -16.76 -2.33 13.20
CA LEU A 10 -18.10 -2.87 13.03
C LEU A 10 -18.92 -2.82 14.31
N PHE A 11 -18.31 -3.14 15.45
CA PHE A 11 -18.98 -3.09 16.74
C PHE A 11 -19.42 -1.66 17.11
N VAL A 12 -18.56 -0.66 16.85
CA VAL A 12 -18.90 0.76 17.06
C VAL A 12 -20.06 1.21 16.16
N ILE A 13 -19.98 0.87 14.87
CA ILE A 13 -21.02 1.20 13.89
C ILE A 13 -22.37 0.61 14.31
N PHE A 14 -22.36 -0.68 14.68
CA PHE A 14 -23.58 -1.38 15.11
C PHE A 14 -24.15 -0.80 16.39
N GLY A 15 -23.30 -0.46 17.37
CA GLY A 15 -23.69 0.21 18.61
C GLY A 15 -24.32 1.59 18.37
N CYS A 16 -23.72 2.38 17.48
CA CYS A 16 -24.27 3.70 17.12
C CYS A 16 -25.60 3.59 16.38
N LEU A 17 -25.76 2.63 15.47
CA LEU A 17 -27.02 2.37 14.78
C LEU A 17 -28.11 1.94 15.77
N TRP A 18 -27.80 1.04 16.69
CA TRP A 18 -28.73 0.59 17.74
C TRP A 18 -29.25 1.77 18.58
N ILE A 19 -28.33 2.65 19.03
CA ILE A 19 -28.67 3.85 19.81
C ILE A 19 -29.52 4.79 18.97
N GLY A 20 -29.14 5.04 17.70
CA GLY A 20 -29.87 5.91 16.78
C GLY A 20 -31.32 5.45 16.54
N VAL A 21 -31.53 4.14 16.37
CA VAL A 21 -32.86 3.54 16.23
C VAL A 21 -33.67 3.71 17.53
N ARG A 22 -33.04 3.46 18.69
CA ARG A 22 -33.67 3.61 20.00
C ARG A 22 -34.09 5.06 20.28
N LEU A 23 -33.31 6.04 19.80
CA LEU A 23 -33.61 7.46 19.88
C LEU A 23 -34.51 7.97 18.75
N ARG A 24 -35.09 7.07 17.92
CA ARG A 24 -35.94 7.35 16.76
C ARG A 24 -35.33 8.30 15.72
N ARG A 25 -33.99 8.29 15.57
CA ARG A 25 -33.26 9.12 14.60
C ARG A 25 -33.06 8.39 13.27
N TYR A 26 -34.15 7.91 12.69
CA TYR A 26 -34.14 7.03 11.49
C TYR A 26 -33.42 7.66 10.29
N GLY A 27 -33.54 8.98 10.10
CA GLY A 27 -32.87 9.68 8.98
C GLY A 27 -31.36 9.62 9.08
N VAL A 28 -30.78 9.80 10.28
CA VAL A 28 -29.35 9.74 10.51
C VAL A 28 -28.83 8.30 10.34
N CYS A 29 -29.59 7.31 10.84
CA CYS A 29 -29.28 5.89 10.66
C CYS A 29 -29.28 5.50 9.18
N GLY A 30 -30.26 5.96 8.41
CA GLY A 30 -30.33 5.76 6.97
C GLY A 30 -29.14 6.37 6.22
N ALA A 31 -28.75 7.60 6.56
CA ALA A 31 -27.59 8.25 5.99
C ALA A 31 -26.28 7.49 6.29
N LEU A 32 -26.13 6.98 7.52
CA LEU A 32 -24.98 6.17 7.91
C LEU A 32 -24.90 4.87 7.12
N ILE A 33 -26.03 4.16 6.98
CA ILE A 33 -26.11 2.92 6.20
C ILE A 33 -25.78 3.20 4.72
N SER A 34 -26.33 4.28 4.13
CA SER A 34 -26.05 4.66 2.74
C SER A 34 -24.56 4.95 2.54
N LEU A 35 -23.93 5.64 3.48
CA LEU A 35 -22.49 5.94 3.42
C LEU A 35 -21.66 4.68 3.53
N LEU A 36 -22.05 3.71 4.37
CA LEU A 36 -21.40 2.42 4.48
C LEU A 36 -21.52 1.61 3.19
N VAL A 37 -22.72 1.50 2.61
CA VAL A 37 -22.94 0.79 1.33
C VAL A 37 -22.09 1.42 0.22
N PHE A 38 -22.03 2.75 0.14
CA PHE A 38 -21.22 3.45 -0.82
C PHE A 38 -19.72 3.20 -0.60
N SER A 39 -19.27 3.08 0.65
CA SER A 39 -17.88 2.75 1.00
C SER A 39 -17.47 1.35 0.54
N PHE A 40 -18.40 0.40 0.48
CA PHE A 40 -18.13 -0.94 -0.04
C PHE A 40 -18.08 -1.02 -1.57
N SER A 41 -18.85 -0.17 -2.27
CA SER A 41 -18.96 -0.21 -3.73
C SER A 41 -17.90 0.63 -4.46
N SER A 42 -17.31 1.61 -3.78
CA SER A 42 -16.31 2.53 -4.36
C SER A 42 -15.24 2.79 -3.33
N TYR A 43 -13.98 3.01 -3.71
CA TYR A 43 -12.85 3.28 -2.81
C TYR A 43 -12.85 4.67 -2.10
N PRO A 44 -13.95 5.19 -1.54
CA PRO A 44 -14.02 6.53 -0.97
C PRO A 44 -13.37 6.63 0.41
N LEU A 45 -13.02 5.50 1.04
CA LEU A 45 -12.33 5.48 2.35
C LEU A 45 -10.99 6.22 2.36
N HIS A 46 -10.45 6.55 1.17
CA HIS A 46 -9.24 7.35 1.02
C HIS A 46 -9.50 8.85 0.91
N LEU A 47 -10.76 9.27 0.84
CA LEU A 47 -11.12 10.68 0.79
C LEU A 47 -11.38 11.19 2.21
N PRO A 48 -10.62 12.19 2.71
CA PRO A 48 -10.79 12.73 4.06
C PRO A 48 -12.21 13.20 4.36
N ALA A 49 -12.90 13.71 3.34
CA ALA A 49 -14.30 14.16 3.45
C ALA A 49 -15.25 13.02 3.86
N PHE A 50 -15.06 11.80 3.36
CA PHE A 50 -15.91 10.66 3.73
C PHE A 50 -15.67 10.21 5.17
N ILE A 51 -14.43 10.28 5.63
CA ILE A 51 -14.06 9.96 7.01
C ILE A 51 -14.73 10.96 7.94
N VAL A 52 -14.64 12.26 7.64
CA VAL A 52 -15.28 13.33 8.42
C VAL A 52 -16.80 13.18 8.44
N ALA A 53 -17.42 12.93 7.27
CA ALA A 53 -18.86 12.70 7.19
C ALA A 53 -19.31 11.48 8.01
N GLY A 54 -18.56 10.37 7.95
CA GLY A 54 -18.81 9.17 8.75
C GLY A 54 -18.75 9.46 10.25
N ILE A 55 -17.73 10.18 10.70
CA ILE A 55 -17.58 10.58 12.11
C ILE A 55 -18.73 11.49 12.54
N CYS A 56 -19.11 12.48 11.75
CA CYS A 56 -20.24 13.37 12.05
C CYS A 56 -21.57 12.60 12.17
N LEU A 57 -21.81 11.62 11.30
CA LEU A 57 -23.00 10.77 11.35
C LEU A 57 -23.01 9.84 12.57
N LEU A 58 -21.86 9.26 12.94
CA LEU A 58 -21.71 8.45 14.14
C LEU A 58 -21.99 9.27 15.40
N LEU A 59 -21.44 10.49 15.48
CA LEU A 59 -21.72 11.42 16.58
C LEU A 59 -23.20 11.82 16.61
N ALA A 60 -23.81 12.09 15.46
CA ALA A 60 -25.23 12.44 15.38
C ALA A 60 -26.15 11.27 15.79
N CYS A 61 -25.77 10.03 15.58
CA CYS A 61 -26.49 8.86 16.09
C CYS A 61 -26.41 8.76 17.62
N GLY A 62 -25.25 9.07 18.19
CA GLY A 62 -24.92 8.84 19.61
C GLY A 62 -25.16 10.00 20.58
N ILE A 63 -25.69 11.18 20.11
CA ILE A 63 -25.94 12.33 20.99
C ILE A 63 -27.05 12.01 22.00
N GLY A 64 -26.67 11.60 23.17
CA GLY A 64 -27.45 11.31 24.36
C GLY A 64 -26.51 10.65 25.36
N ASP A 65 -26.67 10.78 26.64
CA ASP A 65 -25.89 10.42 27.86
C ASP A 65 -24.69 9.43 27.80
N VAL A 66 -24.35 8.89 26.63
CA VAL A 66 -23.23 7.93 26.41
C VAL A 66 -22.04 8.58 25.67
N ILE A 67 -22.05 9.91 25.53
CA ILE A 67 -21.11 10.69 24.68
C ILE A 67 -19.63 10.44 25.00
N GLY A 68 -19.27 10.32 26.28
CA GLY A 68 -17.87 10.24 26.70
C GLY A 68 -17.13 8.99 26.22
N LYS A 69 -17.78 7.83 26.26
CA LYS A 69 -17.16 6.55 25.90
C LYS A 69 -16.95 6.42 24.37
N TYR A 70 -17.91 6.89 23.58
CA TYR A 70 -17.84 6.83 22.12
C TYR A 70 -16.96 7.93 21.54
N LEU A 71 -16.88 9.10 22.20
CA LEU A 71 -15.97 10.18 21.78
C LEU A 71 -14.50 9.72 21.85
N ILE A 72 -14.10 9.05 22.91
CA ILE A 72 -12.74 8.51 23.07
C ILE A 72 -12.45 7.49 21.96
N LEU A 73 -13.42 6.62 21.66
CA LEU A 73 -13.27 5.59 20.64
C LEU A 73 -13.18 6.19 19.22
N CYS A 74 -13.96 7.25 18.94
CA CYS A 74 -13.88 8.01 17.69
C CYS A 74 -12.56 8.76 17.55
N VAL A 75 -12.04 9.35 18.62
CA VAL A 75 -10.72 10.02 18.62
C VAL A 75 -9.62 9.00 18.36
N CYS A 76 -9.65 7.83 19.00
CA CYS A 76 -8.70 6.75 18.73
C CYS A 76 -8.75 6.28 17.28
N LEU A 77 -9.94 6.15 16.69
CA LEU A 77 -10.14 5.81 15.27
C LEU A 77 -9.58 6.90 14.34
N VAL A 78 -9.78 8.17 14.64
CA VAL A 78 -9.25 9.29 13.85
C VAL A 78 -7.73 9.33 13.90
N VAL A 79 -7.12 9.14 15.07
CA VAL A 79 -5.66 9.09 15.23
C VAL A 79 -5.08 7.89 14.47
N TRP A 80 -5.74 6.73 14.54
CA TRP A 80 -5.32 5.54 13.81
C TRP A 80 -5.43 5.69 12.29
N LEU A 81 -6.54 6.27 11.80
CA LEU A 81 -6.73 6.59 10.39
C LEU A 81 -5.73 7.65 9.91
N GLY A 82 -5.38 8.64 10.75
CA GLY A 82 -4.36 9.63 10.47
C GLY A 82 -2.99 8.99 10.19
N GLY A 83 -2.56 8.09 11.08
CA GLY A 83 -1.30 7.33 10.88
C GLY A 83 -1.32 6.41 9.63
N TYR A 84 -2.49 5.89 9.27
CA TYR A 84 -2.65 5.10 8.04
C TYR A 84 -2.56 5.97 6.79
N THR A 85 -3.10 7.20 6.81
CA THR A 85 -3.04 8.12 5.67
C THR A 85 -1.63 8.64 5.41
N GLU A 86 -0.80 8.87 6.42
CA GLU A 86 0.61 9.26 6.24
C GLU A 86 1.43 8.19 5.51
N LYS A 87 1.29 6.94 5.93
CA LYS A 87 1.96 5.82 5.25
C LYS A 87 1.50 5.66 3.81
N TRP A 88 0.22 5.92 3.55
CA TRP A 88 -0.38 5.82 2.20
C TRP A 88 0.07 6.96 1.29
N THR A 89 0.19 8.19 1.82
CA THR A 89 0.71 9.34 1.05
C THR A 89 2.18 9.14 0.69
N GLN A 90 3.01 8.63 1.60
CA GLN A 90 4.41 8.30 1.32
C GLN A 90 4.55 7.23 0.22
N GLU A 91 3.74 6.18 0.28
CA GLU A 91 3.75 5.12 -0.75
C GLU A 91 3.27 5.66 -2.11
N LYS A 92 2.27 6.54 -2.12
CA LYS A 92 1.74 7.18 -3.31
C LYS A 92 2.76 8.14 -3.95
N ASP A 93 3.44 8.94 -3.14
CA ASP A 93 4.50 9.83 -3.62
C ASP A 93 5.70 9.03 -4.14
N ALA A 94 6.09 7.96 -3.47
CA ALA A 94 7.11 7.05 -3.95
C ALA A 94 6.73 6.38 -5.29
N CYS A 95 5.46 6.02 -5.49
CA CYS A 95 4.98 5.49 -6.77
C CYS A 95 5.03 6.54 -7.89
N ARG A 96 4.74 7.80 -7.59
CA ARG A 96 4.86 8.90 -8.56
C ARG A 96 6.32 9.14 -8.96
N ASP A 97 7.22 9.14 -7.98
CA ASP A 97 8.65 9.33 -8.23
C ASP A 97 9.25 8.10 -8.96
N TRP A 98 8.71 6.92 -8.73
CA TRP A 98 9.03 5.73 -9.53
C TRP A 98 8.67 5.92 -11.00
N MET A 99 7.53 6.52 -11.31
CA MET A 99 7.17 6.82 -12.71
C MET A 99 8.19 7.74 -13.39
N ASN A 100 8.73 8.72 -12.65
CA ASN A 100 9.79 9.59 -13.14
C ASN A 100 11.12 8.83 -13.35
N ALA A 101 11.50 7.97 -12.40
CA ALA A 101 12.68 7.10 -12.51
C ALA A 101 12.56 6.13 -13.71
N ARG A 102 11.35 5.63 -14.00
CA ARG A 102 11.06 4.78 -15.16
C ARG A 102 11.32 5.48 -16.49
N ILE A 103 11.11 6.79 -16.57
CA ILE A 103 11.43 7.56 -17.78
C ILE A 103 12.95 7.53 -18.02
N LEU A 104 13.76 7.74 -16.98
CA LEU A 104 15.23 7.64 -17.06
C LEU A 104 15.69 6.24 -17.46
N TYR A 105 15.07 5.20 -16.89
CA TYR A 105 15.34 3.81 -17.26
C TYR A 105 15.02 3.54 -18.74
N ARG A 106 13.87 3.99 -19.24
CA ARG A 106 13.47 3.81 -20.65
C ARG A 106 14.33 4.61 -21.64
N SER A 107 14.88 5.74 -21.22
CA SER A 107 15.83 6.53 -22.02
C SER A 107 17.25 5.95 -22.07
N GLY A 108 17.51 4.85 -21.31
CA GLY A 108 18.82 4.24 -21.21
C GLY A 108 19.78 4.93 -20.26
N ALA A 109 19.33 5.95 -19.52
CA ALA A 109 20.12 6.65 -18.51
C ALA A 109 20.17 5.84 -17.19
N TYR A 110 20.72 4.63 -17.24
CA TYR A 110 20.68 3.64 -16.15
C TYR A 110 21.30 4.14 -14.86
N GLU A 111 22.44 4.87 -14.92
CA GLU A 111 23.06 5.44 -13.73
C GLU A 111 22.19 6.46 -13.01
N ALA A 112 21.49 7.31 -13.77
CA ALA A 112 20.55 8.28 -13.20
C ALA A 112 19.29 7.58 -12.65
N ALA A 113 18.80 6.54 -13.34
CA ALA A 113 17.69 5.73 -12.90
C ALA A 113 18.05 4.97 -11.60
N ASN A 114 19.24 4.39 -11.50
CA ASN A 114 19.69 3.67 -10.31
C ASN A 114 19.72 4.56 -9.07
N ARG A 115 20.24 5.80 -9.19
CA ARG A 115 20.22 6.77 -8.08
C ARG A 115 18.80 7.14 -7.63
N ALA A 116 17.85 7.18 -8.56
CA ALA A 116 16.45 7.42 -8.23
C ALA A 116 15.81 6.20 -7.57
N TYR A 117 16.05 4.98 -8.09
CA TYR A 117 15.54 3.73 -7.54
C TYR A 117 16.08 3.46 -6.14
N GLU A 118 17.36 3.74 -5.89
CA GLU A 118 17.99 3.56 -4.58
C GLU A 118 17.26 4.36 -3.48
N LYS A 119 16.87 5.61 -3.77
CA LYS A 119 16.09 6.45 -2.85
C LYS A 119 14.69 5.90 -2.59
N LEU A 120 14.09 5.24 -3.59
CA LEU A 120 12.74 4.70 -3.53
C LEU A 120 12.69 3.29 -2.93
N TYR A 121 13.83 2.60 -2.89
CA TYR A 121 13.92 1.22 -2.45
C TYR A 121 13.31 0.94 -1.06
N PRO A 122 13.53 1.78 -0.01
CA PRO A 122 12.92 1.53 1.30
C PRO A 122 11.39 1.48 1.27
N SER A 123 10.77 2.30 0.41
CA SER A 123 9.30 2.42 0.30
C SER A 123 8.67 1.38 -0.63
N LEU A 124 9.41 0.94 -1.68
CA LEU A 124 8.88 0.10 -2.76
C LEU A 124 9.46 -1.32 -2.81
N ARG A 125 10.30 -1.70 -1.84
CA ARG A 125 10.97 -3.01 -1.80
C ARG A 125 10.05 -4.24 -1.82
N ASN A 126 8.75 -4.05 -1.63
CA ASN A 126 7.74 -5.12 -1.66
C ASN A 126 6.96 -5.16 -2.99
N LYS A 127 7.35 -4.36 -3.98
CA LYS A 127 6.71 -4.31 -5.30
C LYS A 127 7.59 -5.06 -6.32
N GLY A 128 7.16 -6.24 -6.76
CA GLY A 128 7.93 -7.10 -7.67
C GLY A 128 8.32 -6.39 -8.96
N THR A 129 7.41 -5.61 -9.57
CA THR A 129 7.68 -4.83 -10.79
C THR A 129 8.74 -3.74 -10.59
N PHE A 130 8.74 -3.07 -9.42
CA PHE A 130 9.79 -2.11 -9.07
C PHE A 130 11.15 -2.79 -8.93
N LEU A 131 11.19 -3.89 -8.19
CA LEU A 131 12.43 -4.67 -7.99
C LEU A 131 12.97 -5.19 -9.31
N PHE A 132 12.11 -5.66 -10.22
CA PHE A 132 12.51 -6.10 -11.55
C PHE A 132 13.15 -4.97 -12.36
N GLU A 133 12.51 -3.79 -12.43
CA GLU A 133 13.04 -2.64 -13.18
C GLU A 133 14.36 -2.14 -12.60
N TYR A 134 14.46 -2.08 -11.28
CA TYR A 134 15.70 -1.69 -10.60
C TYR A 134 16.82 -2.70 -10.83
N GLY A 135 16.55 -4.00 -10.64
CA GLY A 135 17.52 -5.07 -10.88
C GLY A 135 18.00 -5.10 -12.35
N HIS A 136 17.09 -4.91 -13.31
CA HIS A 136 17.48 -4.82 -14.73
C HIS A 136 18.31 -3.55 -15.02
N SER A 137 18.00 -2.42 -14.40
CA SER A 137 18.78 -1.20 -14.54
C SER A 137 20.19 -1.36 -13.97
N LEU A 138 20.33 -2.04 -12.82
CA LEU A 138 21.62 -2.40 -12.22
C LEU A 138 22.43 -3.33 -13.14
N HIS A 139 21.79 -4.35 -13.73
CA HIS A 139 22.41 -5.21 -14.72
C HIS A 139 22.97 -4.42 -15.91
N LYS A 140 22.19 -3.47 -16.46
CA LYS A 140 22.60 -2.64 -17.59
C LYS A 140 23.72 -1.67 -17.27
N SER A 141 23.88 -1.27 -16.00
CA SER A 141 24.99 -0.43 -15.52
C SER A 141 26.23 -1.23 -15.06
N GLY A 142 26.20 -2.58 -15.18
CA GLY A 142 27.31 -3.44 -14.80
C GLY A 142 27.44 -3.76 -13.30
N ARG A 143 26.45 -3.38 -12.48
CA ARG A 143 26.40 -3.66 -11.03
C ARG A 143 25.72 -5.02 -10.81
N TYR A 144 26.41 -6.11 -11.20
CA TYR A 144 25.83 -7.44 -11.31
C TYR A 144 25.45 -8.06 -9.96
N ASP A 145 26.27 -7.86 -8.91
CA ASP A 145 25.99 -8.40 -7.56
C ASP A 145 24.69 -7.79 -6.99
N GLU A 146 24.58 -6.47 -7.04
CA GLU A 146 23.40 -5.76 -6.55
C GLU A 146 22.15 -6.06 -7.40
N SER A 147 22.35 -6.22 -8.72
CA SER A 147 21.29 -6.67 -9.61
C SER A 147 20.78 -8.05 -9.21
N PHE A 148 21.67 -8.97 -8.90
CA PHE A 148 21.32 -10.33 -8.49
C PHE A 148 20.50 -10.33 -7.21
N GLU A 149 20.93 -9.61 -6.16
CA GLU A 149 20.19 -9.50 -4.90
C GLU A 149 18.79 -8.89 -5.09
N CYS A 150 18.70 -7.86 -5.93
CA CYS A 150 17.43 -7.18 -6.22
C CYS A 150 16.46 -8.11 -6.97
N LEU A 151 16.95 -8.87 -7.94
CA LEU A 151 16.18 -9.83 -8.73
C LEU A 151 15.80 -11.08 -7.92
N ASP A 152 16.65 -11.53 -7.00
CA ASP A 152 16.33 -12.63 -6.09
C ASP A 152 15.13 -12.26 -5.20
N ARG A 153 15.04 -11.03 -4.76
CA ARG A 153 13.83 -10.53 -4.09
C ARG A 153 12.63 -10.40 -5.03
N ALA A 154 12.86 -9.96 -6.28
CA ALA A 154 11.78 -9.80 -7.26
C ALA A 154 11.06 -11.12 -7.54
N ARG A 155 11.77 -12.23 -7.61
CA ARG A 155 11.19 -13.57 -7.86
C ARG A 155 10.23 -14.04 -6.75
N LEU A 156 10.31 -13.48 -5.53
CA LEU A 156 9.35 -13.79 -4.48
C LEU A 156 7.95 -13.22 -4.75
N TYR A 157 7.86 -12.24 -5.65
CA TYR A 157 6.61 -11.53 -6.00
C TYR A 157 6.16 -11.77 -7.43
N SER A 158 7.03 -12.32 -8.29
CA SER A 158 6.74 -12.52 -9.71
C SER A 158 7.48 -13.75 -10.25
N ASN A 159 6.75 -14.58 -10.99
CA ASN A 159 7.31 -15.74 -11.70
C ASN A 159 7.68 -15.39 -13.17
N ASP A 160 8.12 -14.16 -13.43
CA ASP A 160 8.53 -13.74 -14.77
C ASP A 160 9.84 -14.44 -15.18
N PRO A 161 9.87 -15.24 -16.27
CA PRO A 161 11.08 -15.92 -16.75
C PRO A 161 12.23 -14.96 -17.07
N MET A 162 11.93 -13.69 -17.37
CA MET A 162 12.93 -12.67 -17.61
C MET A 162 13.81 -12.42 -16.38
N ILE A 163 13.28 -12.57 -15.17
CA ILE A 163 14.02 -12.43 -13.92
C ILE A 163 15.14 -13.48 -13.89
N LEU A 164 14.81 -14.75 -14.12
CA LEU A 164 15.77 -15.85 -14.10
C LEU A 164 16.84 -15.70 -15.20
N ASN A 165 16.42 -15.26 -16.39
CA ASN A 165 17.35 -15.02 -17.48
C ASN A 165 18.38 -13.92 -17.15
N ILE A 166 17.96 -12.82 -16.50
CA ILE A 166 18.88 -11.74 -16.11
C ILE A 166 19.78 -12.21 -14.96
N MET A 167 19.27 -12.98 -14.02
CA MET A 167 20.06 -13.57 -12.93
C MET A 167 21.13 -14.51 -13.49
N GLY A 168 20.80 -15.37 -14.43
CA GLY A 168 21.78 -16.22 -15.13
C GLY A 168 22.87 -15.41 -15.84
N LYS A 169 22.51 -14.30 -16.50
CA LYS A 169 23.47 -13.39 -17.13
C LYS A 169 24.36 -12.67 -16.10
N ASN A 170 23.82 -12.31 -14.93
CA ASN A 170 24.61 -11.75 -13.84
C ASN A 170 25.65 -12.77 -13.35
N CYS A 171 25.24 -14.02 -13.07
CA CYS A 171 26.17 -15.10 -12.68
C CYS A 171 27.25 -15.32 -13.75
N GLN A 172 26.89 -15.26 -15.05
CA GLN A 172 27.85 -15.39 -16.14
C GLN A 172 28.87 -14.23 -16.15
N ALA A 173 28.41 -12.99 -15.92
CA ALA A 173 29.28 -11.81 -15.86
C ALA A 173 30.22 -11.83 -14.64
N LEU A 174 29.78 -12.46 -13.55
CA LEU A 174 30.59 -12.68 -12.34
C LEU A 174 31.48 -13.92 -12.41
N HIS A 175 31.53 -14.61 -13.57
CA HIS A 175 32.26 -15.86 -13.79
C HIS A 175 31.79 -17.05 -12.94
N GLU A 176 30.57 -16.98 -12.39
CA GLU A 176 29.91 -18.05 -11.64
C GLU A 176 29.13 -18.98 -12.59
N TYR A 177 29.85 -19.75 -13.43
CA TYR A 177 29.22 -20.52 -14.51
C TYR A 177 28.25 -21.60 -14.03
N LYS A 178 28.53 -22.24 -12.87
CA LYS A 178 27.59 -23.23 -12.29
C LYS A 178 26.29 -22.62 -11.86
N CYS A 179 26.35 -21.41 -11.30
CA CYS A 179 25.16 -20.62 -10.96
C CYS A 179 24.37 -20.24 -12.22
N ALA A 180 25.05 -19.75 -13.25
CA ALA A 180 24.45 -19.38 -14.52
C ALA A 180 23.72 -20.57 -15.17
N GLU A 181 24.36 -21.75 -15.23
CA GLU A 181 23.77 -22.98 -15.77
C GLU A 181 22.48 -23.35 -15.04
N ALA A 182 22.46 -23.28 -13.71
CA ALA A 182 21.27 -23.60 -12.93
C ALA A 182 20.07 -22.69 -13.27
N PHE A 183 20.31 -21.41 -13.58
CA PHE A 183 19.24 -20.48 -13.96
C PHE A 183 18.75 -20.61 -15.41
N PHE A 184 19.60 -21.12 -16.31
CA PHE A 184 19.22 -21.31 -17.71
C PHE A 184 18.53 -22.67 -17.98
N LEU A 185 18.63 -23.62 -17.05
CA LEU A 185 18.02 -24.94 -17.15
C LEU A 185 16.61 -25.04 -16.52
N ILE A 186 16.15 -23.97 -15.84
CA ILE A 186 14.80 -23.86 -15.28
C ILE A 186 13.85 -23.27 -16.31
#